data_dfd76d73e91f3f85f46ebca6e0defabb
#
_entry.id   dfd76d73e91f3f85f46ebca6e0defabb
#
_cell.length_a   1.000
_cell.length_b   1.000
_cell.length_c   1.000
_cell.angle_alpha   90.00
_cell.angle_beta   90.00
_cell.angle_gamma   90.00
#
_symmetry.space_group_name_H-M   'P 1'
#
loop_
_entity.id
_entity.type
_entity.pdbx_description
1 polymer ?
#
loop_
_entity_poly.entity_id
_entity_poly.type
_entity_poly.pdbx_seq_one_letter_code
_entity_poly.pdbx_strand_id
1 'polypeptide(L)'
;LWTMARNGMSDWLPLFYAWHECPEYSLPLEIGQLYPIDNVKFLTPMERENFLTDERMIKEKYRLTGEQLNWRRWDLVNNCSGDVNKFNEDNPSCWQDAFVATGNLYFNREALKRQEIRKPLAIGNIVKEEGRYVFRQDPMGLFKIYEFPSKNEQYVVAGDPAEGLEHGDKTAGIVINKRTNKTACAYNHNIPPDRFAEDLAKMGHYYNEAIIACENKGYGYSVNQDLYKHYGKVYRKVRTKKGFAEPTLDLGFTTSSVTRPQMLAQLAEEIAEGSTDLLDVDLIGQCWTFINNAKRGQPEAEKGKCDDMVLARAIASQVRIEQPYKEKFLIKAKKKHFRGLSGY
;
A
#
# COMPACT_ATOMS: atom_id res chain seq x y z
N LEU A 1 2.75 -5.31 -16.89
CA LEU A 1 2.26 -4.89 -18.24
C LEU A 1 0.80 -4.47 -18.21
N TRP A 2 -0.16 -5.30 -17.77
CA TRP A 2 -1.58 -4.97 -17.73
C TRP A 2 -1.89 -3.64 -17.03
N THR A 3 -1.39 -3.48 -15.82
CA THR A 3 -1.64 -2.29 -15.00
C THR A 3 -1.01 -1.03 -15.61
N MET A 4 0.17 -1.16 -16.22
CA MET A 4 0.82 -0.08 -16.95
C MET A 4 0.02 0.32 -18.18
N ALA A 5 -0.44 -0.67 -18.96
CA ALA A 5 -1.28 -0.43 -20.14
C ALA A 5 -2.58 0.28 -19.77
N ARG A 6 -3.27 -0.18 -18.72
CA ARG A 6 -4.52 0.40 -18.25
C ARG A 6 -4.36 1.85 -17.78
N ASN A 7 -3.22 2.18 -17.20
CA ASN A 7 -2.92 3.52 -16.72
C ASN A 7 -2.32 4.43 -17.81
N GLY A 8 -2.23 3.94 -19.07
CA GLY A 8 -1.63 4.69 -20.17
C GLY A 8 -0.14 4.96 -19.98
N MET A 9 0.56 4.04 -19.29
CA MET A 9 2.01 4.07 -19.07
C MET A 9 2.74 3.09 -20.01
N SER A 10 2.06 2.55 -21.00
CA SER A 10 2.63 1.72 -22.06
C SER A 10 1.77 1.82 -23.33
N ASP A 11 2.34 1.44 -24.47
CA ASP A 11 1.66 1.45 -25.78
C ASP A 11 0.70 0.27 -25.98
N TRP A 12 0.58 -0.62 -24.99
CA TRP A 12 -0.30 -1.77 -25.04
C TRP A 12 -1.74 -1.38 -24.72
N LEU A 13 -2.70 -1.92 -25.49
CA LEU A 13 -4.12 -1.79 -25.21
C LEU A 13 -4.55 -2.91 -24.22
N PRO A 14 -5.02 -2.58 -22.99
CA PRO A 14 -5.50 -3.59 -22.08
C PRO A 14 -6.91 -4.04 -22.49
N LEU A 15 -7.08 -5.30 -22.79
CA LEU A 15 -8.38 -5.92 -23.06
C LEU A 15 -8.72 -6.87 -21.92
N PHE A 16 -9.92 -6.73 -21.36
CA PHE A 16 -10.47 -7.60 -20.33
C PHE A 16 -11.93 -7.87 -20.63
N TYR A 17 -12.33 -9.14 -20.61
CA TYR A 17 -13.70 -9.58 -20.73
C TYR A 17 -14.09 -10.30 -19.44
N ALA A 18 -15.12 -9.79 -18.78
CA ALA A 18 -15.67 -10.43 -17.59
C ALA A 18 -16.50 -11.66 -17.99
N TRP A 19 -16.57 -12.68 -17.13
CA TRP A 19 -17.36 -13.87 -17.41
C TRP A 19 -18.80 -13.57 -17.75
N HIS A 20 -19.41 -12.58 -17.11
CA HIS A 20 -20.78 -12.19 -17.31
C HIS A 20 -21.06 -11.42 -18.62
N GLU A 21 -20.02 -11.04 -19.35
CA GLU A 21 -20.10 -10.48 -20.71
C GLU A 21 -20.16 -11.58 -21.78
N CYS A 22 -19.89 -12.84 -21.40
CA CYS A 22 -19.97 -14.00 -22.28
C CYS A 22 -21.37 -14.59 -22.27
N PRO A 23 -22.14 -14.58 -23.38
CA PRO A 23 -23.53 -15.05 -23.41
C PRO A 23 -23.70 -16.52 -23.04
N GLU A 24 -22.69 -17.35 -23.27
CA GLU A 24 -22.69 -18.78 -22.97
C GLU A 24 -22.62 -19.08 -21.46
N TYR A 25 -22.21 -18.12 -20.64
CA TYR A 25 -22.13 -18.28 -19.17
C TYR A 25 -23.48 -17.96 -18.52
N SER A 26 -24.48 -18.71 -18.93
CA SER A 26 -25.88 -18.56 -18.52
C SER A 26 -26.55 -19.93 -18.53
N LEU A 27 -27.28 -20.26 -17.47
CA LEU A 27 -28.09 -21.47 -17.37
C LEU A 27 -29.55 -21.11 -17.13
N PRO A 28 -30.49 -21.64 -17.93
CA PRO A 28 -31.91 -21.36 -17.75
C PRO A 28 -32.39 -21.69 -16.34
N LEU A 29 -33.28 -20.89 -15.81
CA LEU A 29 -34.02 -21.21 -14.61
C LEU A 29 -35.12 -22.20 -14.94
N GLU A 30 -35.35 -23.21 -14.09
CA GLU A 30 -36.51 -24.11 -14.27
C GLU A 30 -37.80 -23.35 -14.15
N ILE A 31 -38.86 -23.81 -14.88
CA ILE A 31 -40.17 -23.16 -14.91
C ILE A 31 -40.73 -23.08 -13.48
N GLY A 32 -40.97 -21.88 -12.99
CA GLY A 32 -41.46 -21.63 -11.63
C GLY A 32 -40.39 -21.41 -10.57
N GLN A 33 -39.10 -21.52 -10.90
CA GLN A 33 -38.00 -21.11 -10.05
C GLN A 33 -37.78 -19.60 -10.19
N LEU A 34 -38.20 -18.86 -9.21
CA LEU A 34 -37.54 -17.61 -8.85
C LEU A 34 -36.13 -18.00 -8.37
N TYR A 35 -35.12 -17.29 -8.79
CA TYR A 35 -33.72 -17.48 -8.43
C TYR A 35 -33.57 -18.09 -7.01
N PRO A 36 -33.13 -19.35 -6.86
CA PRO A 36 -33.27 -20.08 -5.61
C PRO A 36 -32.22 -19.65 -4.61
N ILE A 37 -32.66 -18.86 -3.65
CA ILE A 37 -31.85 -18.53 -2.46
C ILE A 37 -31.45 -19.80 -1.69
N ASP A 38 -32.21 -20.90 -1.81
CA ASP A 38 -32.11 -22.10 -0.97
C ASP A 38 -31.16 -23.20 -1.50
N ASN A 39 -30.68 -23.12 -2.72
CA ASN A 39 -29.92 -24.22 -3.33
C ASN A 39 -28.40 -24.19 -3.06
N VAL A 40 -27.93 -23.44 -2.07
CA VAL A 40 -26.51 -23.38 -1.66
C VAL A 40 -26.23 -24.44 -0.61
N LYS A 41 -26.39 -25.72 -0.97
CA LYS A 41 -26.31 -26.87 -0.03
C LYS A 41 -24.87 -27.21 0.41
N PHE A 42 -23.87 -26.70 -0.27
CA PHE A 42 -22.46 -27.00 -0.02
C PHE A 42 -21.78 -26.08 1.01
N LEU A 43 -22.51 -25.11 1.56
CA LEU A 43 -22.01 -24.14 2.53
C LEU A 43 -22.65 -24.34 3.92
N THR A 44 -21.88 -24.05 4.95
CA THR A 44 -22.42 -23.91 6.31
C THR A 44 -23.38 -22.74 6.40
N PRO A 45 -24.28 -22.64 7.40
CA PRO A 45 -25.22 -21.53 7.53
C PRO A 45 -24.56 -20.14 7.49
N MET A 46 -23.42 -19.98 8.16
CA MET A 46 -22.68 -18.71 8.20
C MET A 46 -22.01 -18.39 6.87
N GLU A 47 -21.38 -19.36 6.22
CA GLU A 47 -20.80 -19.22 4.89
C GLU A 47 -21.87 -18.90 3.84
N ARG A 48 -23.08 -19.49 4.00
CA ARG A 48 -24.23 -19.24 3.13
C ARG A 48 -24.69 -17.79 3.20
N GLU A 49 -24.80 -17.21 4.39
CA GLU A 49 -25.22 -15.83 4.57
C GLU A 49 -24.21 -14.86 3.92
N ASN A 50 -22.93 -15.06 4.13
CA ASN A 50 -21.87 -14.29 3.50
C ASN A 50 -21.92 -14.43 1.96
N PHE A 51 -22.02 -15.64 1.45
CA PHE A 51 -22.10 -15.91 0.02
C PHE A 51 -23.31 -15.23 -0.64
N LEU A 52 -24.49 -15.28 -0.02
CA LEU A 52 -25.70 -14.64 -0.53
C LEU A 52 -25.62 -13.12 -0.49
N THR A 53 -24.90 -12.57 0.49
CA THR A 53 -24.62 -11.13 0.58
C THR A 53 -23.70 -10.70 -0.55
N ASP A 54 -22.61 -11.41 -0.77
CA ASP A 54 -21.67 -11.16 -1.87
C ASP A 54 -22.38 -11.28 -3.23
N GLU A 55 -23.21 -12.31 -3.39
CA GLU A 55 -23.95 -12.55 -4.63
C GLU A 55 -24.95 -11.44 -4.95
N ARG A 56 -25.63 -10.88 -3.95
CA ARG A 56 -26.47 -9.69 -4.12
C ARG A 56 -25.65 -8.47 -4.56
N MET A 57 -24.51 -8.25 -3.94
CA MET A 57 -23.63 -7.13 -4.30
C MET A 57 -23.12 -7.24 -5.74
N ILE A 58 -22.66 -8.42 -6.18
CA ILE A 58 -22.20 -8.60 -7.56
C ILE A 58 -23.36 -8.51 -8.56
N LYS A 59 -24.55 -9.01 -8.20
CA LYS A 59 -25.76 -8.89 -9.01
C LYS A 59 -26.10 -7.43 -9.29
N GLU A 60 -26.13 -6.61 -8.28
CA GLU A 60 -26.40 -5.17 -8.41
C GLU A 60 -25.31 -4.45 -9.18
N LYS A 61 -24.05 -4.70 -8.82
CA LYS A 61 -22.87 -4.05 -9.40
C LYS A 61 -22.74 -4.29 -10.90
N TYR A 62 -22.94 -5.55 -11.33
CA TYR A 62 -22.74 -5.97 -12.72
C TYR A 62 -24.06 -6.20 -13.46
N ARG A 63 -25.23 -5.95 -12.82
CA ARG A 63 -26.58 -6.13 -13.37
C ARG A 63 -26.83 -7.55 -13.88
N LEU A 64 -26.37 -8.55 -13.12
CA LEU A 64 -26.46 -9.96 -13.51
C LEU A 64 -27.89 -10.45 -13.56
N THR A 65 -28.18 -11.33 -14.54
CA THR A 65 -29.46 -12.01 -14.62
C THR A 65 -29.55 -13.21 -13.67
N GLY A 66 -30.75 -13.76 -13.47
CA GLY A 66 -30.93 -14.97 -12.68
C GLY A 66 -30.22 -16.18 -13.30
N GLU A 67 -30.23 -16.27 -14.64
CA GLU A 67 -29.60 -17.33 -15.41
C GLU A 67 -28.06 -17.30 -15.30
N GLN A 68 -27.47 -16.11 -15.28
CA GLN A 68 -26.02 -15.94 -15.05
C GLN A 68 -25.64 -16.36 -13.64
N LEU A 69 -26.43 -16.00 -12.64
CA LEU A 69 -26.18 -16.43 -11.27
C LEU A 69 -26.40 -17.93 -11.08
N ASN A 70 -27.35 -18.53 -11.81
CA ASN A 70 -27.56 -19.97 -11.83
C ASN A 70 -26.33 -20.69 -12.42
N TRP A 71 -25.79 -20.19 -13.55
CA TRP A 71 -24.55 -20.70 -14.11
C TRP A 71 -23.37 -20.56 -13.14
N ARG A 72 -23.20 -19.40 -12.51
CA ARG A 72 -22.14 -19.18 -11.51
C ARG A 72 -22.18 -20.22 -10.39
N ARG A 73 -23.35 -20.52 -9.86
CA ARG A 73 -23.53 -21.52 -8.80
C ARG A 73 -23.23 -22.94 -9.29
N TRP A 74 -23.63 -23.24 -10.51
CA TRP A 74 -23.33 -24.51 -11.14
C TRP A 74 -21.82 -24.69 -11.30
N ASP A 75 -21.12 -23.69 -11.81
CA ASP A 75 -19.66 -23.71 -12.03
C ASP A 75 -18.89 -23.81 -10.71
N LEU A 76 -19.32 -23.07 -9.70
CA LEU A 76 -18.75 -23.16 -8.34
C LEU A 76 -18.77 -24.58 -7.79
N VAL A 77 -19.87 -25.30 -7.98
CA VAL A 77 -20.03 -26.67 -7.45
C VAL A 77 -19.24 -27.66 -8.30
N ASN A 78 -19.34 -27.59 -9.62
CA ASN A 78 -18.85 -28.63 -10.51
C ASN A 78 -17.37 -28.48 -10.88
N ASN A 79 -16.88 -27.25 -11.05
CA ASN A 79 -15.53 -26.97 -11.50
C ASN A 79 -14.62 -26.40 -10.42
N CYS A 80 -15.20 -25.68 -9.44
CA CYS A 80 -14.42 -24.99 -8.41
C CYS A 80 -14.50 -25.66 -7.01
N SER A 81 -15.19 -26.79 -6.88
CA SER A 81 -15.36 -27.51 -5.61
C SER A 81 -15.92 -26.65 -4.47
N GLY A 82 -16.76 -25.66 -4.81
CA GLY A 82 -17.33 -24.70 -3.86
C GLY A 82 -16.42 -23.53 -3.46
N ASP A 83 -15.21 -23.47 -4.00
CA ASP A 83 -14.25 -22.40 -3.74
C ASP A 83 -14.52 -21.16 -4.60
N VAL A 84 -15.04 -20.11 -3.95
CA VAL A 84 -15.34 -18.82 -4.60
C VAL A 84 -14.06 -18.13 -5.12
N ASN A 85 -12.93 -18.35 -4.48
CA ASN A 85 -11.67 -17.74 -4.93
C ASN A 85 -11.21 -18.39 -6.23
N LYS A 86 -11.30 -19.72 -6.32
CA LYS A 86 -11.01 -20.44 -7.56
C LYS A 86 -11.95 -20.03 -8.69
N PHE A 87 -13.24 -19.86 -8.40
CA PHE A 87 -14.18 -19.34 -9.38
C PHE A 87 -13.76 -17.97 -9.90
N ASN A 88 -13.41 -17.05 -9.00
CA ASN A 88 -13.00 -15.69 -9.36
C ASN A 88 -11.68 -15.65 -10.15
N GLU A 89 -10.79 -16.62 -9.93
CA GLU A 89 -9.55 -16.79 -10.70
C GLU A 89 -9.85 -17.26 -12.12
N ASP A 90 -10.67 -18.31 -12.25
CA ASP A 90 -10.99 -18.93 -13.54
C ASP A 90 -12.00 -18.08 -14.34
N ASN A 91 -12.94 -17.45 -13.65
CA ASN A 91 -14.04 -16.64 -14.20
C ASN A 91 -14.11 -15.25 -13.54
N PRO A 92 -13.16 -14.36 -13.81
CA PRO A 92 -13.09 -13.06 -13.15
C PRO A 92 -14.25 -12.13 -13.54
N SER A 93 -14.88 -11.51 -12.54
CA SER A 93 -15.92 -10.49 -12.75
C SER A 93 -15.35 -9.10 -13.02
N CYS A 94 -14.08 -8.89 -12.69
CA CYS A 94 -13.32 -7.68 -12.98
C CYS A 94 -11.84 -8.04 -13.14
N TRP A 95 -11.08 -7.13 -13.74
CA TRP A 95 -9.64 -7.39 -13.98
C TRP A 95 -8.86 -7.66 -12.69
N GLN A 96 -9.29 -7.10 -11.55
CA GLN A 96 -8.67 -7.36 -10.25
C GLN A 96 -8.81 -8.83 -9.84
N ASP A 97 -9.94 -9.46 -10.15
CA ASP A 97 -10.18 -10.87 -9.83
C ASP A 97 -9.25 -11.80 -10.66
N ALA A 98 -8.93 -11.42 -11.89
CA ALA A 98 -8.04 -12.17 -12.77
C ALA A 98 -6.57 -12.24 -12.28
N PHE A 99 -6.17 -11.33 -11.40
CA PHE A 99 -4.81 -11.26 -10.84
C PHE A 99 -4.75 -11.66 -9.36
N VAL A 100 -5.80 -12.31 -8.87
CA VAL A 100 -5.83 -12.79 -7.49
C VAL A 100 -4.86 -13.94 -7.33
N ALA A 101 -4.02 -13.83 -6.30
CA ALA A 101 -3.17 -14.92 -5.88
C ALA A 101 -4.00 -16.16 -5.53
N THR A 102 -3.49 -17.33 -5.90
CA THR A 102 -4.07 -18.66 -5.59
C THR A 102 -4.07 -18.99 -4.08
N GLY A 103 -3.72 -18.01 -3.26
CA GLY A 103 -3.61 -18.12 -1.82
C GLY A 103 -4.64 -17.28 -1.05
N ASN A 104 -4.65 -17.48 0.26
CA ASN A 104 -5.42 -16.66 1.19
C ASN A 104 -4.83 -15.24 1.25
N LEU A 105 -5.45 -14.30 0.53
CA LEU A 105 -5.02 -12.90 0.50
C LEU A 105 -4.95 -12.32 1.92
N TYR A 106 -3.87 -11.64 2.24
CA TYR A 106 -3.67 -11.04 3.55
C TYR A 106 -4.55 -9.81 3.79
N PHE A 107 -4.62 -8.92 2.81
CA PHE A 107 -5.45 -7.72 2.86
C PHE A 107 -6.89 -8.00 2.44
N ASN A 108 -7.84 -7.26 3.02
CA ASN A 108 -9.26 -7.40 2.67
C ASN A 108 -9.46 -7.06 1.18
N ARG A 109 -10.00 -8.01 0.42
CA ARG A 109 -10.20 -7.91 -1.03
C ARG A 109 -11.06 -6.72 -1.41
N GLU A 110 -12.21 -6.54 -0.76
CA GLU A 110 -13.14 -5.47 -1.10
C GLU A 110 -12.56 -4.09 -0.74
N ALA A 111 -11.77 -4.03 0.32
CA ALA A 111 -11.05 -2.80 0.67
C ALA A 111 -9.95 -2.46 -0.36
N LEU A 112 -9.22 -3.45 -0.86
CA LEU A 112 -8.24 -3.23 -1.94
C LEU A 112 -8.91 -2.79 -3.25
N LYS A 113 -10.10 -3.31 -3.58
CA LYS A 113 -10.87 -2.85 -4.76
C LYS A 113 -11.28 -1.38 -4.66
N ARG A 114 -11.44 -0.85 -3.43
CA ARG A 114 -11.74 0.57 -3.21
C ARG A 114 -10.51 1.47 -3.31
N GLN A 115 -9.29 0.91 -3.24
CA GLN A 115 -8.08 1.71 -3.40
C GLN A 115 -7.98 2.27 -4.80
N GLU A 116 -7.85 3.58 -4.89
CA GLU A 116 -7.72 4.28 -6.17
C GLU A 116 -6.28 4.19 -6.67
N ILE A 117 -6.11 3.72 -7.90
CA ILE A 117 -4.82 3.80 -8.60
C ILE A 117 -4.79 5.14 -9.33
N ARG A 118 -3.82 5.97 -9.01
CA ARG A 118 -3.63 7.28 -9.66
C ARG A 118 -2.34 7.32 -10.47
N LYS A 119 -2.38 8.08 -11.56
CA LYS A 119 -1.13 8.50 -12.20
C LYS A 119 -0.40 9.45 -11.25
N PRO A 120 0.93 9.35 -11.12
CA PRO A 120 1.69 10.34 -10.38
C PRO A 120 1.48 11.73 -10.98
N LEU A 121 1.44 12.75 -10.14
CA LEU A 121 1.38 14.15 -10.56
C LEU A 121 2.63 14.54 -11.35
N ALA A 122 3.76 13.94 -10.99
CA ALA A 122 5.01 14.11 -11.70
C ALA A 122 5.93 12.90 -11.45
N ILE A 123 6.77 12.59 -12.45
CA ILE A 123 7.89 11.66 -12.34
C ILE A 123 9.17 12.48 -12.55
N GLY A 124 10.22 12.22 -11.76
CA GLY A 124 11.44 12.98 -11.87
C GLY A 124 12.48 12.62 -10.82
N ASN A 125 13.42 13.55 -10.63
CA ASN A 125 14.51 13.41 -9.69
C ASN A 125 14.51 14.54 -8.66
N ILE A 126 14.85 14.21 -7.41
CA ILE A 126 15.09 15.20 -6.36
C ILE A 126 16.57 15.52 -6.37
N VAL A 127 16.91 16.78 -6.64
CA VAL A 127 18.29 17.26 -6.76
C VAL A 127 18.57 18.41 -5.79
N LYS A 128 19.84 18.60 -5.43
CA LYS A 128 20.25 19.72 -4.57
C LYS A 128 20.73 20.87 -5.43
N GLU A 129 20.05 22.02 -5.35
CA GLU A 129 20.38 23.24 -6.07
C GLU A 129 20.45 24.39 -5.06
N GLU A 130 21.54 25.16 -5.09
CA GLU A 130 21.75 26.31 -4.19
C GLU A 130 21.47 26.02 -2.72
N GLY A 131 21.84 24.82 -2.27
CA GLY A 131 21.63 24.38 -0.89
C GLY A 131 20.22 23.88 -0.55
N ARG A 132 19.27 23.87 -1.51
CA ARG A 132 17.89 23.40 -1.34
C ARG A 132 17.63 22.16 -2.18
N TYR A 133 16.76 21.28 -1.70
CA TYR A 133 16.29 20.13 -2.47
C TYR A 133 15.07 20.52 -3.27
N VAL A 134 15.15 20.34 -4.58
CA VAL A 134 14.10 20.68 -5.55
C VAL A 134 13.77 19.46 -6.41
N PHE A 135 12.53 19.39 -6.88
CA PHE A 135 12.11 18.33 -7.80
C PHE A 135 12.30 18.81 -9.24
N ARG A 136 12.95 17.96 -10.05
CA ARG A 136 13.12 18.16 -11.50
C ARG A 136 12.35 17.07 -12.24
N GLN A 137 11.40 17.49 -13.06
CA GLN A 137 10.62 16.57 -13.86
C GLN A 137 11.50 15.87 -14.89
N ASP A 138 11.39 14.54 -14.92
CA ASP A 138 12.13 13.66 -15.82
C ASP A 138 11.30 12.39 -16.00
N PRO A 139 10.82 12.05 -17.22
CA PRO A 139 10.04 10.83 -17.44
C PRO A 139 10.77 9.54 -17.06
N MET A 140 12.11 9.55 -17.03
CA MET A 140 12.97 8.44 -16.60
C MET A 140 13.46 8.59 -15.15
N GLY A 141 12.92 9.55 -14.41
CA GLY A 141 13.29 9.82 -13.04
C GLY A 141 12.83 8.73 -12.07
N LEU A 142 13.44 8.70 -10.89
CA LEU A 142 13.27 7.64 -9.92
C LEU A 142 12.05 7.84 -8.99
N PHE A 143 11.60 9.09 -8.82
CA PHE A 143 10.58 9.44 -7.84
C PHE A 143 9.23 9.69 -8.51
N LYS A 144 8.20 8.96 -8.08
CA LYS A 144 6.81 9.16 -8.47
C LYS A 144 6.10 10.01 -7.41
N ILE A 145 5.75 11.25 -7.75
CA ILE A 145 5.11 12.20 -6.84
C ILE A 145 3.60 12.10 -6.94
N TYR A 146 2.91 11.85 -5.84
CA TYR A 146 1.45 11.86 -5.70
C TYR A 146 0.93 13.06 -4.91
N GLU A 147 1.79 13.64 -4.06
CA GLU A 147 1.52 14.87 -3.32
C GLU A 147 2.83 15.67 -3.21
N PHE A 148 2.83 16.93 -3.67
CA PHE A 148 3.96 17.82 -3.44
C PHE A 148 4.03 18.24 -1.96
N PRO A 149 5.24 18.47 -1.40
CA PRO A 149 5.37 18.85 -0.01
C PRO A 149 4.69 20.19 0.27
N SER A 150 3.83 20.22 1.28
CA SER A 150 3.18 21.44 1.78
C SER A 150 3.89 21.94 3.04
N LYS A 151 4.10 23.24 3.15
CA LYS A 151 4.91 23.89 4.21
C LYS A 151 4.51 23.51 5.66
N ASN A 152 3.24 23.22 5.88
CA ASN A 152 2.72 22.92 7.24
C ASN A 152 2.52 21.41 7.47
N GLU A 153 2.72 20.59 6.49
CA GLU A 153 2.56 19.14 6.60
C GLU A 153 3.82 18.46 7.14
N GLN A 154 3.62 17.32 7.78
CA GLN A 154 4.67 16.45 8.29
C GLN A 154 4.58 15.11 7.58
N TYR A 155 5.73 14.55 7.25
CA TYR A 155 5.84 13.32 6.47
C TYR A 155 6.67 12.27 7.20
N VAL A 156 6.48 11.02 6.81
CA VAL A 156 7.35 9.89 7.13
C VAL A 156 7.91 9.37 5.83
N VAL A 157 9.20 9.15 5.79
CA VAL A 157 9.87 8.38 4.75
C VAL A 157 10.16 7.00 5.30
N ALA A 158 9.76 5.95 4.62
CA ALA A 158 10.13 4.59 4.97
C ALA A 158 10.83 3.91 3.81
N GLY A 159 11.74 2.97 4.12
CA GLY A 159 12.48 2.24 3.12
C GLY A 159 12.64 0.77 3.47
N ASP A 160 12.59 -0.06 2.43
CA ASP A 160 12.94 -1.48 2.45
C ASP A 160 14.10 -1.71 1.47
N PRO A 161 15.34 -1.89 1.96
CA PRO A 161 16.53 -1.99 1.12
C PRO A 161 16.75 -3.41 0.63
N ALA A 162 17.08 -3.55 -0.65
CA ALA A 162 17.55 -4.77 -1.27
C ALA A 162 19.00 -4.69 -1.68
N GLU A 163 19.56 -5.78 -2.23
CA GLU A 163 20.95 -5.86 -2.69
C GLU A 163 21.21 -4.95 -3.91
N GLY A 164 20.18 -4.63 -4.69
CA GLY A 164 20.30 -3.81 -5.89
C GLY A 164 20.78 -4.56 -7.12
N LEU A 165 20.64 -5.89 -7.15
CA LEU A 165 20.97 -6.71 -8.31
C LEU A 165 19.90 -6.54 -9.41
N GLU A 166 20.34 -6.61 -10.68
CA GLU A 166 19.46 -6.39 -11.85
C GLU A 166 18.25 -7.35 -11.89
N HIS A 167 18.42 -8.57 -11.39
CA HIS A 167 17.37 -9.60 -11.34
C HIS A 167 16.94 -9.97 -9.90
N GLY A 168 17.34 -9.18 -8.90
CA GLY A 168 17.00 -9.37 -7.48
C GLY A 168 15.76 -8.60 -7.04
N ASP A 169 15.51 -8.64 -5.74
CA ASP A 169 14.48 -7.84 -5.10
C ASP A 169 14.78 -6.35 -5.30
N LYS A 170 13.73 -5.56 -5.42
CA LYS A 170 13.85 -4.11 -5.59
C LYS A 170 13.97 -3.41 -4.25
N THR A 171 14.72 -2.35 -4.26
CA THR A 171 14.76 -1.39 -3.16
C THR A 171 13.53 -0.49 -3.22
N ALA A 172 12.75 -0.42 -2.15
CA ALA A 172 11.52 0.35 -2.09
C ALA A 172 11.59 1.50 -1.08
N GLY A 173 11.10 2.68 -1.49
CA GLY A 173 10.96 3.87 -0.65
C GLY A 173 9.56 4.47 -0.76
N ILE A 174 8.94 4.81 0.36
CA ILE A 174 7.60 5.41 0.42
C ILE A 174 7.63 6.65 1.29
N VAL A 175 6.97 7.71 0.84
CA VAL A 175 6.64 8.87 1.67
C VAL A 175 5.15 8.91 1.92
N ILE A 176 4.75 9.06 3.17
CA ILE A 176 3.35 9.31 3.54
C ILE A 176 3.18 10.64 4.26
N ASN A 177 2.05 11.29 4.03
CA ASN A 177 1.63 12.45 4.80
C ASN A 177 1.07 11.98 6.16
N LYS A 178 1.61 12.49 7.27
CA LYS A 178 1.21 12.06 8.62
C LYS A 178 -0.25 12.35 8.95
N ARG A 179 -0.80 13.45 8.43
CA ARG A 179 -2.15 13.88 8.72
C ARG A 179 -3.19 13.10 7.93
N THR A 180 -2.97 12.96 6.62
CA THR A 180 -3.94 12.33 5.70
C THR A 180 -3.73 10.83 5.52
N ASN A 181 -2.57 10.29 5.92
CA ASN A 181 -2.14 8.91 5.69
C ASN A 181 -2.10 8.50 4.20
N LYS A 182 -1.98 9.47 3.30
CA LYS A 182 -1.87 9.23 1.86
C LYS A 182 -0.42 9.05 1.44
N THR A 183 -0.20 8.24 0.41
CA THR A 183 1.10 8.15 -0.25
C THR A 183 1.41 9.46 -0.95
N ALA A 184 2.51 10.11 -0.57
CA ALA A 184 2.98 11.36 -1.18
C ALA A 184 4.03 11.11 -2.26
N CYS A 185 4.89 10.10 -2.08
CA CYS A 185 5.89 9.70 -3.06
C CYS A 185 6.13 8.19 -2.99
N ALA A 186 6.39 7.59 -4.15
CA ALA A 186 6.79 6.19 -4.27
C ALA A 186 8.10 6.06 -5.07
N TYR A 187 8.91 5.10 -4.67
CA TYR A 187 10.22 4.77 -5.23
C TYR A 187 10.37 3.26 -5.23
N ASN A 188 10.69 2.64 -6.36
CA ASN A 188 10.81 1.18 -6.46
C ASN A 188 11.76 0.79 -7.60
N HIS A 189 13.05 0.62 -7.29
CA HIS A 189 14.11 0.42 -8.28
C HIS A 189 15.18 -0.56 -7.81
N ASN A 190 15.91 -1.13 -8.75
CA ASN A 190 17.10 -1.94 -8.48
C ASN A 190 18.30 -1.01 -8.26
N ILE A 191 18.50 -0.57 -7.03
CA ILE A 191 19.52 0.42 -6.66
C ILE A 191 20.34 -0.14 -5.49
N PRO A 192 21.68 -0.02 -5.51
CA PRO A 192 22.53 -0.48 -4.42
C PRO A 192 22.31 0.32 -3.13
N PRO A 193 22.61 -0.27 -1.95
CA PRO A 193 22.27 0.29 -0.63
C PRO A 193 22.84 1.69 -0.36
N ASP A 194 24.05 2.00 -0.78
CA ASP A 194 24.69 3.30 -0.62
C ASP A 194 23.93 4.40 -1.38
N ARG A 195 23.57 4.12 -2.62
CA ARG A 195 22.76 5.02 -3.44
C ARG A 195 21.36 5.21 -2.87
N PHE A 196 20.77 4.13 -2.34
CA PHE A 196 19.45 4.19 -1.70
C PHE A 196 19.46 5.09 -0.46
N ALA A 197 20.52 5.06 0.36
CA ALA A 197 20.66 5.96 1.49
C ALA A 197 20.61 7.44 1.05
N GLU A 198 21.32 7.79 -0.04
CA GLU A 198 21.27 9.12 -0.61
C GLU A 198 19.85 9.50 -1.09
N ASP A 199 19.16 8.60 -1.76
CA ASP A 199 17.83 8.86 -2.31
C ASP A 199 16.78 9.00 -1.21
N LEU A 200 16.84 8.20 -0.14
CA LEU A 200 16.02 8.39 1.06
C LEU A 200 16.30 9.74 1.74
N ALA A 201 17.58 10.16 1.82
CA ALA A 201 17.93 11.46 2.37
C ALA A 201 17.36 12.61 1.52
N LYS A 202 17.41 12.51 0.18
CA LYS A 202 16.77 13.47 -0.73
C LYS A 202 15.27 13.56 -0.49
N MET A 203 14.58 12.40 -0.35
CA MET A 203 13.14 12.35 -0.01
C MET A 203 12.89 13.05 1.32
N GLY A 204 13.69 12.74 2.35
CA GLY A 204 13.57 13.35 3.68
C GLY A 204 13.68 14.88 3.64
N HIS A 205 14.71 15.40 3.00
CA HIS A 205 14.92 16.84 2.86
C HIS A 205 13.79 17.52 2.06
N TYR A 206 13.41 16.93 0.92
CA TYR A 206 12.36 17.49 0.08
C TYR A 206 11.01 17.52 0.78
N TYR A 207 10.69 16.49 1.57
CA TYR A 207 9.45 16.41 2.33
C TYR A 207 9.57 16.98 3.76
N ASN A 208 10.02 18.24 3.86
CA ASN A 208 10.03 19.04 5.09
C ASN A 208 10.87 18.43 6.21
N GLU A 209 12.05 17.94 5.93
CA GLU A 209 12.90 17.27 6.90
C GLU A 209 12.14 16.11 7.59
N ALA A 210 11.56 15.22 6.81
CA ALA A 210 10.78 14.10 7.30
C ALA A 210 11.64 13.13 8.10
N ILE A 211 11.06 12.44 9.08
CA ILE A 211 11.74 11.32 9.73
C ILE A 211 11.88 10.16 8.74
N ILE A 212 13.07 9.55 8.69
CA ILE A 212 13.36 8.40 7.82
C ILE A 212 13.43 7.14 8.67
N ALA A 213 12.62 6.14 8.31
CA ALA A 213 12.57 4.82 8.93
C ALA A 213 12.87 3.74 7.88
N CYS A 214 14.14 3.45 7.65
CA CYS A 214 14.56 2.34 6.82
C CYS A 214 14.57 1.05 7.64
N GLU A 215 14.19 -0.10 7.04
CA GLU A 215 14.33 -1.40 7.71
C GLU A 215 15.78 -1.60 8.15
N ASN A 216 15.97 -2.07 9.39
CA ASN A 216 17.30 -2.30 9.98
C ASN A 216 17.66 -3.80 9.96
N LYS A 217 17.64 -4.42 8.77
CA LYS A 217 17.96 -5.83 8.60
C LYS A 217 18.79 -6.02 7.34
N GLY A 218 19.75 -6.92 7.34
CA GLY A 218 20.59 -7.14 6.17
C GLY A 218 21.30 -5.85 5.71
N TYR A 219 21.06 -5.44 4.48
CA TYR A 219 21.60 -4.21 3.90
C TYR A 219 21.12 -2.92 4.58
N GLY A 220 19.98 -2.99 5.27
CA GLY A 220 19.43 -1.85 5.99
C GLY A 220 20.30 -1.31 7.10
N TYR A 221 21.19 -2.13 7.65
CA TYR A 221 22.17 -1.66 8.65
C TYR A 221 23.09 -0.58 8.07
N SER A 222 23.71 -0.85 6.92
CA SER A 222 24.62 0.12 6.25
C SER A 222 23.85 1.36 5.80
N VAL A 223 22.67 1.20 5.20
CA VAL A 223 21.79 2.30 4.78
C VAL A 223 21.47 3.23 5.96
N ASN A 224 21.09 2.69 7.11
CA ASN A 224 20.76 3.49 8.29
C ASN A 224 22.00 4.21 8.89
N GLN A 225 23.19 3.59 8.83
CA GLN A 225 24.43 4.24 9.26
C GLN A 225 24.77 5.44 8.37
N ASP A 226 24.64 5.30 7.05
CA ASP A 226 24.91 6.38 6.12
C ASP A 226 23.84 7.49 6.21
N LEU A 227 22.56 7.14 6.36
CA LEU A 227 21.50 8.11 6.67
C LEU A 227 21.79 8.89 7.94
N TYR A 228 22.27 8.25 8.99
CA TYR A 228 22.57 8.93 10.25
C TYR A 228 23.73 9.94 10.11
N LYS A 229 24.76 9.59 9.34
CA LYS A 229 25.89 10.48 9.08
C LYS A 229 25.51 11.70 8.23
N HIS A 230 24.69 11.50 7.20
CA HIS A 230 24.47 12.50 6.15
C HIS A 230 23.14 13.24 6.26
N TYR A 231 22.15 12.65 6.92
CA TYR A 231 20.82 13.23 7.14
C TYR A 231 20.53 13.52 8.62
N GLY A 232 20.83 12.58 9.49
CA GLY A 232 20.75 12.71 10.95
C GLY A 232 19.37 12.40 11.55
N LYS A 233 18.27 12.66 10.86
CA LYS A 233 16.90 12.48 11.41
C LYS A 233 16.34 11.09 11.08
N VAL A 234 17.04 10.07 11.56
CA VAL A 234 16.70 8.67 11.40
C VAL A 234 15.84 8.19 12.58
N TYR A 235 14.81 7.41 12.28
CA TYR A 235 13.94 6.80 13.27
C TYR A 235 14.73 5.91 14.23
N ARG A 236 14.34 5.99 15.51
CA ARG A 236 14.81 5.09 16.56
C ARG A 236 13.62 4.71 17.42
N LYS A 237 13.50 3.44 17.74
CA LYS A 237 12.46 2.97 18.64
C LYS A 237 12.68 3.56 20.03
N VAL A 238 11.61 4.09 20.63
CA VAL A 238 11.65 4.59 22.00
C VAL A 238 11.32 3.44 22.94
N ARG A 239 12.17 3.20 23.92
CA ARG A 239 11.90 2.26 25.04
C ARG A 239 11.65 3.05 26.30
N THR A 240 10.67 2.61 27.09
CA THR A 240 10.44 3.19 28.43
C THR A 240 11.31 2.45 29.45
N LYS A 241 12.25 3.16 30.06
CA LYS A 241 13.10 2.65 31.10
C LYS A 241 12.90 3.48 32.37
N LYS A 242 12.52 2.84 33.47
CA LYS A 242 12.24 3.52 34.78
C LYS A 242 11.27 4.72 34.66
N GLY A 243 10.24 4.63 33.78
CA GLY A 243 9.27 5.69 33.55
C GLY A 243 9.70 6.81 32.60
N PHE A 244 10.92 6.78 32.10
CA PHE A 244 11.43 7.74 31.12
C PHE A 244 11.50 7.09 29.72
N ALA A 245 11.10 7.86 28.68
CA ALA A 245 11.21 7.45 27.29
C ALA A 245 12.64 7.72 26.81
N GLU A 246 13.38 6.64 26.45
CA GLU A 246 14.74 6.73 25.92
C GLU A 246 14.76 6.13 24.49
N PRO A 247 15.37 6.82 23.50
CA PRO A 247 15.57 6.22 22.18
C PRO A 247 16.56 5.05 22.28
N THR A 248 16.32 3.99 21.49
CA THR A 248 17.27 2.88 21.37
C THR A 248 18.53 3.31 20.62
N LEU A 249 19.60 2.54 20.76
CA LEU A 249 20.83 2.77 20.00
C LEU A 249 20.66 2.33 18.53
N ASP A 250 19.69 1.44 18.26
CA ASP A 250 19.48 0.91 16.93
C ASP A 250 18.84 1.98 16.02
N LEU A 251 19.47 2.24 14.89
CA LEU A 251 18.98 3.13 13.86
C LEU A 251 18.00 2.39 12.93
N GLY A 252 16.97 3.08 12.46
CA GLY A 252 15.98 2.52 11.56
C GLY A 252 14.91 1.68 12.25
N PHE A 253 14.07 1.05 11.46
CA PHE A 253 12.96 0.21 11.94
C PHE A 253 13.39 -1.26 11.98
N THR A 254 13.32 -1.88 13.15
CA THR A 254 13.69 -3.30 13.31
C THR A 254 12.49 -4.20 13.08
N THR A 255 12.51 -4.97 11.99
CA THR A 255 11.53 -6.03 11.74
C THR A 255 11.93 -7.30 12.49
N SER A 256 10.99 -7.81 13.27
CA SER A 256 11.15 -9.03 14.08
C SER A 256 9.88 -9.87 14.00
N SER A 257 9.89 -11.06 14.60
CA SER A 257 8.68 -11.88 14.76
C SER A 257 7.52 -11.18 15.49
N VAL A 258 7.80 -10.11 16.22
CA VAL A 258 6.79 -9.30 16.93
C VAL A 258 6.39 -8.07 16.12
N THR A 259 7.36 -7.30 15.62
CA THR A 259 7.08 -6.02 14.96
C THR A 259 6.55 -6.18 13.53
N ARG A 260 6.97 -7.23 12.80
CA ARG A 260 6.47 -7.50 11.43
C ARG A 260 4.96 -7.76 11.41
N PRO A 261 4.39 -8.67 12.22
CA PRO A 261 2.94 -8.84 12.29
C PRO A 261 2.21 -7.56 12.71
N GLN A 262 2.76 -6.78 13.65
CA GLN A 262 2.14 -5.55 14.12
C GLN A 262 2.02 -4.49 13.02
N MET A 263 3.12 -4.21 12.30
CA MET A 263 3.08 -3.21 11.22
C MET A 263 2.20 -3.63 10.04
N LEU A 264 2.16 -4.94 9.73
CA LEU A 264 1.30 -5.47 8.67
C LEU A 264 -0.17 -5.43 9.06
N ALA A 265 -0.51 -5.79 10.31
CA ALA A 265 -1.88 -5.68 10.83
C ALA A 265 -2.36 -4.22 10.82
N GLN A 266 -1.50 -3.28 11.21
CA GLN A 266 -1.81 -1.85 11.15
C GLN A 266 -2.13 -1.38 9.73
N LEU A 267 -1.32 -1.76 8.74
CA LEU A 267 -1.59 -1.43 7.35
C LEU A 267 -2.89 -2.10 6.85
N ALA A 268 -3.15 -3.34 7.25
CA ALA A 268 -4.37 -4.05 6.87
C ALA A 268 -5.62 -3.39 7.45
N GLU A 269 -5.57 -2.93 8.70
CA GLU A 269 -6.65 -2.16 9.35
C GLU A 269 -6.88 -0.83 8.62
N GLU A 270 -5.83 -0.05 8.35
CA GLU A 270 -5.94 1.22 7.61
C GLU A 270 -6.57 1.04 6.24
N ILE A 271 -6.22 -0.03 5.50
CA ILE A 271 -6.82 -0.36 4.20
C ILE A 271 -8.29 -0.76 4.37
N ALA A 272 -8.60 -1.60 5.36
CA ALA A 272 -9.97 -2.08 5.61
C ALA A 272 -10.92 -0.94 5.97
N GLU A 273 -10.49 -0.01 6.80
CA GLU A 273 -11.24 1.17 7.22
C GLU A 273 -11.30 2.27 6.15
N GLY A 274 -10.45 2.22 5.12
CA GLY A 274 -10.32 3.28 4.13
C GLY A 274 -9.66 4.55 4.69
N SER A 275 -8.89 4.42 5.77
CA SER A 275 -8.16 5.52 6.40
C SER A 275 -6.81 5.81 5.74
N THR A 276 -6.50 5.13 4.65
CA THR A 276 -5.29 5.33 3.83
C THR A 276 -5.58 5.29 2.34
N ASP A 277 -4.82 6.05 1.55
CA ASP A 277 -4.80 5.98 0.09
C ASP A 277 -3.40 5.53 -0.38
N LEU A 278 -3.33 4.35 -0.98
CA LEU A 278 -2.08 3.75 -1.46
C LEU A 278 -1.59 4.42 -2.75
N LEU A 279 -2.49 4.74 -3.66
CA LEU A 279 -2.33 5.49 -4.92
C LEU A 279 -1.41 4.85 -5.96
N ASP A 280 -0.23 4.34 -5.56
CA ASP A 280 0.76 3.78 -6.48
C ASP A 280 0.35 2.40 -6.99
N VAL A 281 0.51 2.22 -8.29
CA VAL A 281 0.13 0.99 -9.01
C VAL A 281 0.95 -0.24 -8.60
N ASP A 282 2.25 -0.05 -8.35
CA ASP A 282 3.13 -1.16 -7.96
C ASP A 282 2.83 -1.58 -6.51
N LEU A 283 2.63 -0.62 -5.60
CA LEU A 283 2.25 -0.88 -4.22
C LEU A 283 0.91 -1.63 -4.14
N ILE A 284 -0.12 -1.16 -4.85
CA ILE A 284 -1.42 -1.83 -4.87
C ILE A 284 -1.30 -3.22 -5.50
N GLY A 285 -0.50 -3.34 -6.57
CA GLY A 285 -0.22 -4.64 -7.21
C GLY A 285 0.46 -5.63 -6.26
N GLN A 286 1.41 -5.18 -5.45
CA GLN A 286 2.04 -6.02 -4.43
C GLN A 286 1.06 -6.41 -3.31
N CYS A 287 0.17 -5.51 -2.90
CA CYS A 287 -0.88 -5.86 -1.93
C CYS A 287 -1.81 -6.97 -2.46
N TRP A 288 -2.08 -7.04 -3.77
CA TRP A 288 -2.90 -8.09 -4.40
C TRP A 288 -2.20 -9.45 -4.48
N THR A 289 -0.89 -9.51 -4.31
CA THR A 289 -0.11 -10.75 -4.31
C THR A 289 0.49 -11.08 -2.95
N PHE A 290 0.07 -10.37 -1.90
CA PHE A 290 0.53 -10.57 -0.54
C PHE A 290 -0.43 -11.50 0.22
N ILE A 291 0.03 -12.71 0.58
CA ILE A 291 -0.79 -13.82 1.04
C ILE A 291 -0.43 -14.28 2.45
N ASN A 292 -1.38 -14.91 3.14
CA ASN A 292 -1.12 -15.68 4.33
C ASN A 292 -0.52 -17.04 3.93
N ASN A 293 0.79 -17.19 4.09
CA ASN A 293 1.42 -18.48 3.81
C ASN A 293 1.21 -19.45 4.99
N ALA A 294 0.25 -20.36 4.84
CA ALA A 294 -0.06 -21.36 5.86
C ALA A 294 1.13 -22.29 6.20
N LYS A 295 2.05 -22.52 5.25
CA LYS A 295 3.22 -23.38 5.47
C LYS A 295 4.30 -22.68 6.31
N ARG A 296 4.45 -21.38 6.17
CA ARG A 296 5.43 -20.57 6.91
C ARG A 296 4.85 -19.89 8.14
N GLY A 297 3.52 -19.86 8.27
CA GLY A 297 2.82 -19.24 9.38
C GLY A 297 2.96 -17.72 9.43
N GLN A 298 3.34 -17.07 8.31
CA GLN A 298 3.50 -15.63 8.24
C GLN A 298 3.05 -15.08 6.89
N PRO A 299 2.57 -13.82 6.83
CA PRO A 299 2.24 -13.16 5.58
C PRO A 299 3.50 -12.83 4.77
N GLU A 300 3.46 -13.10 3.46
CA GLU A 300 4.56 -12.82 2.53
C GLU A 300 4.02 -12.66 1.10
N ALA A 301 4.87 -12.17 0.18
CA ALA A 301 4.54 -12.20 -1.23
C ALA A 301 4.37 -13.63 -1.74
N GLU A 302 3.45 -13.83 -2.69
CA GLU A 302 3.32 -15.08 -3.43
C GLU A 302 4.64 -15.43 -4.14
N LYS A 303 4.91 -16.71 -4.34
CA LYS A 303 6.15 -17.17 -4.96
C LYS A 303 6.42 -16.48 -6.31
N GLY A 304 7.56 -15.83 -6.42
CA GLY A 304 7.97 -15.08 -7.62
C GLY A 304 7.36 -13.69 -7.71
N LYS A 305 6.74 -13.20 -6.65
CA LYS A 305 6.28 -11.81 -6.49
C LYS A 305 7.12 -11.08 -5.44
N CYS A 306 6.99 -9.75 -5.40
CA CYS A 306 7.72 -8.89 -4.47
C CYS A 306 6.76 -8.31 -3.42
N ASP A 307 7.29 -7.98 -2.23
CA ASP A 307 6.56 -7.31 -1.14
C ASP A 307 7.30 -6.06 -0.59
N ASP A 308 8.36 -5.61 -1.25
CA ASP A 308 9.23 -4.53 -0.79
C ASP A 308 8.46 -3.23 -0.51
N MET A 309 7.54 -2.84 -1.41
CA MET A 309 6.72 -1.64 -1.22
C MET A 309 5.67 -1.83 -0.12
N VAL A 310 5.13 -3.05 0.04
CA VAL A 310 4.20 -3.38 1.14
C VAL A 310 4.92 -3.23 2.48
N LEU A 311 6.14 -3.73 2.59
CA LEU A 311 6.95 -3.62 3.81
C LEU A 311 7.32 -2.17 4.11
N ALA A 312 7.82 -1.43 3.12
CA ALA A 312 8.11 0.00 3.27
C ALA A 312 6.84 0.77 3.70
N ARG A 313 5.68 0.50 3.09
CA ARG A 313 4.41 1.15 3.45
C ARG A 313 3.94 0.80 4.86
N ALA A 314 4.08 -0.47 5.26
CA ALA A 314 3.74 -0.91 6.61
C ALA A 314 4.63 -0.27 7.68
N ILE A 315 5.93 -0.14 7.42
CA ILE A 315 6.86 0.61 8.28
C ILE A 315 6.41 2.07 8.42
N ALA A 316 6.05 2.72 7.30
CA ALA A 316 5.58 4.10 7.32
C ALA A 316 4.31 4.28 8.18
N SER A 317 3.33 3.36 8.06
CA SER A 317 2.11 3.33 8.88
C SER A 317 2.44 3.22 10.36
N GLN A 318 3.30 2.28 10.74
CA GLN A 318 3.69 2.06 12.13
C GLN A 318 4.37 3.30 12.73
N VAL A 319 5.33 3.88 12.00
CA VAL A 319 6.06 5.09 12.45
C VAL A 319 5.12 6.30 12.54
N ARG A 320 4.13 6.42 11.66
CA ARG A 320 3.12 7.48 11.73
C ARG A 320 2.33 7.43 13.05
N ILE A 321 1.98 6.24 13.52
CA ILE A 321 1.26 6.06 14.79
C ILE A 321 2.17 6.34 15.98
N GLU A 322 3.40 5.84 15.96
CA GLU A 322 4.36 6.07 17.06
C GLU A 322 4.81 7.53 17.13
N GLN A 323 4.77 8.25 16.03
CA GLN A 323 5.11 9.66 15.92
C GLN A 323 4.00 10.44 15.17
N PRO A 324 2.84 10.64 15.79
CA PRO A 324 1.69 11.24 15.14
C PRO A 324 1.95 12.68 14.68
N TYR A 325 1.09 13.14 13.78
CA TYR A 325 1.05 14.54 13.37
C TYR A 325 0.90 15.46 14.58
N LYS A 326 1.72 16.50 14.65
CA LYS A 326 1.65 17.52 15.70
C LYS A 326 1.33 18.86 15.07
N GLU A 327 0.21 19.44 15.44
CA GLU A 327 -0.10 20.81 15.04
C GLU A 327 0.97 21.78 15.52
N LYS A 328 1.50 22.58 14.58
CA LYS A 328 2.38 23.69 14.95
C LYS A 328 1.50 24.85 15.39
N PHE A 329 1.31 25.05 16.67
CA PHE A 329 0.73 26.27 17.19
C PHE A 329 1.66 27.44 16.87
N LEU A 330 1.27 28.29 15.93
CA LEU A 330 1.92 29.58 15.71
C LEU A 330 1.57 30.45 16.93
N ILE A 331 2.42 30.46 17.92
CA ILE A 331 2.35 31.47 18.97
C ILE A 331 2.64 32.83 18.29
N LYS A 332 1.57 33.55 17.96
CA LYS A 332 1.70 34.96 17.55
C LYS A 332 2.33 35.69 18.74
N ALA A 333 3.64 35.96 18.67
CA ALA A 333 4.28 36.83 19.59
C ALA A 333 3.52 38.15 19.59
N LYS A 334 2.80 38.46 20.68
CA LYS A 334 2.21 39.79 20.90
C LYS A 334 3.38 40.76 20.87
N LYS A 335 3.48 41.59 19.83
CA LYS A 335 4.37 42.77 19.85
C LYS A 335 4.01 43.59 21.10
N LYS A 336 4.86 43.56 22.12
CA LYS A 336 4.79 44.51 23.19
C LYS A 336 5.08 45.88 22.58
N HIS A 337 4.05 46.71 22.48
CA HIS A 337 4.24 48.13 22.25
C HIS A 337 4.94 48.68 23.51
N PHE A 338 6.22 48.91 23.43
CA PHE A 338 6.90 49.80 24.33
C PHE A 338 6.38 51.22 24.04
N ARG A 339 5.44 51.69 24.85
CA ARG A 339 5.17 53.12 24.91
C ARG A 339 6.39 53.76 25.56
N GLY A 340 7.13 54.52 24.78
CA GLY A 340 8.17 55.38 25.28
C GLY A 340 7.57 56.34 26.27
N LEU A 341 8.05 56.32 27.51
CA LEU A 341 7.89 57.38 28.44
C LEU A 341 8.85 58.49 28.02
N SER A 342 8.33 59.47 27.26
CA SER A 342 8.92 60.79 27.17
C SER A 342 8.44 61.57 28.39
N GLY A 343 9.35 62.03 29.22
CA GLY A 343 9.02 62.84 30.35
C GLY A 343 10.27 63.37 31.04
N TYR A 344 10.59 64.61 30.72
CA TYR A 344 11.43 65.61 31.40
C TYR A 344 12.91 65.33 31.54
#